data_757e8a3620736c38e590a3f74b7df881
#
_entry.id   757e8a3620736c38e590a3f74b7df881
#
_cell.length_a   1.000
_cell.length_b   1.000
_cell.length_c   1.000
_cell.angle_alpha   90.00
_cell.angle_beta   90.00
_cell.angle_gamma   90.00
#
_symmetry.space_group_name_H-M   'P 1'
#
loop_
_entity.id
_entity.type
_entity.pdbx_description
1 polymer ?
#
loop_
_entity_poly.entity_id
_entity_poly.type
_entity_poly.pdbx_seq_one_letter_code
_entity_poly.pdbx_strand_id
1 'polypeptide(L)'
;MGSAAVQGPLWGRAPETWSTTLEQKMRPLYLATLGATGPLEGKTYLDAGCGAGQAAADAAARGAAVSGLDASEPLLEVARRRTPAGDFRVGDIEELPFADGSFDVVTAFNAVQYAVDPATAVAELARVCRSGGTVAIGVWGDPSRCETEGLFARLRSLAPPPAGTPAPLGVSEAGVVEELLSKAGLDVQGGDEVAVPIEFSDLDQAWTAHTSAGPLQKVIDTVGTDPVRAVIEAVLEADRKPDGSLRQDNVMRYVVALKP
;
A
#
# COMPACT_ATOMS: atom_id res chain seq x y z
N MET A 1 -3.52 -16.89 -13.05
CA MET A 1 -3.44 -15.50 -13.51
C MET A 1 -3.24 -14.67 -12.25
N GLY A 2 -2.11 -14.02 -12.10
CA GLY A 2 -1.78 -13.26 -10.87
C GLY A 2 -2.60 -11.98 -10.71
N SER A 3 -2.35 -11.26 -9.63
CA SER A 3 -3.09 -10.04 -9.26
C SER A 3 -2.86 -8.87 -10.22
N ALA A 4 -1.70 -8.80 -10.86
CA ALA A 4 -1.27 -7.69 -11.71
C ALA A 4 -2.25 -7.40 -12.86
N ALA A 5 -2.81 -8.44 -13.49
CA ALA A 5 -3.74 -8.27 -14.61
C ALA A 5 -5.03 -7.53 -14.22
N VAL A 6 -5.43 -7.57 -12.95
CA VAL A 6 -6.61 -6.87 -12.41
C VAL A 6 -6.20 -5.54 -11.79
N GLN A 7 -5.14 -5.53 -11.00
CA GLN A 7 -4.74 -4.35 -10.23
C GLN A 7 -4.14 -3.25 -11.09
N GLY A 8 -3.26 -3.60 -12.05
CA GLY A 8 -2.58 -2.63 -12.89
C GLY A 8 -3.51 -1.66 -13.62
N PRO A 9 -4.53 -2.14 -14.36
CA PRO A 9 -5.50 -1.27 -15.02
C PRO A 9 -6.33 -0.39 -14.07
N LEU A 10 -6.65 -0.87 -12.87
CA LEU A 10 -7.44 -0.11 -11.90
C LEU A 10 -6.64 1.04 -11.29
N TRP A 11 -5.42 0.75 -10.82
CA TRP A 11 -4.54 1.73 -10.21
C TRP A 11 -3.95 2.71 -11.22
N GLY A 12 -3.87 2.32 -12.49
CA GLY A 12 -3.34 3.15 -13.58
C GLY A 12 -4.29 4.23 -14.08
N ARG A 13 -5.52 4.36 -13.57
CA ARG A 13 -6.53 5.31 -14.09
C ARG A 13 -6.27 6.76 -13.74
N ALA A 14 -5.69 7.03 -12.56
CA ALA A 14 -5.46 8.37 -12.06
C ALA A 14 -4.09 8.50 -11.34
N PRO A 15 -2.97 8.18 -12.01
CA PRO A 15 -1.66 8.05 -11.37
C PRO A 15 -1.15 9.38 -10.78
N GLU A 16 -1.34 10.50 -11.47
CA GLU A 16 -0.94 11.82 -10.98
C GLU A 16 -1.77 12.25 -9.77
N THR A 17 -3.08 12.00 -9.81
CA THR A 17 -3.97 12.30 -8.69
C THR A 17 -3.61 11.47 -7.47
N TRP A 18 -3.40 10.15 -7.64
CA TRP A 18 -2.92 9.27 -6.56
C TRP A 18 -1.63 9.81 -5.94
N SER A 19 -0.64 10.09 -6.78
CA SER A 19 0.69 10.50 -6.36
C SER A 19 0.73 11.82 -5.57
N THR A 20 -0.25 12.70 -5.80
CA THR A 20 -0.33 14.03 -5.16
C THR A 20 -1.36 14.12 -4.04
N THR A 21 -2.19 13.10 -3.87
CA THR A 21 -3.26 13.06 -2.86
C THR A 21 -3.03 11.96 -1.81
N LEU A 22 -3.64 10.79 -1.97
CA LEU A 22 -3.63 9.74 -0.94
C LEU A 22 -2.24 9.15 -0.70
N GLU A 23 -1.41 8.97 -1.72
CA GLU A 23 -0.06 8.44 -1.53
C GLU A 23 0.75 9.32 -0.56
N GLN A 24 0.64 10.66 -0.68
CA GLN A 24 1.33 11.58 0.22
C GLN A 24 0.85 11.48 1.67
N LYS A 25 -0.41 11.15 1.87
CA LYS A 25 -0.98 10.98 3.20
C LYS A 25 -0.52 9.69 3.89
N MET A 26 -0.09 8.69 3.10
CA MET A 26 0.51 7.45 3.63
C MET A 26 1.98 7.62 4.06
N ARG A 27 2.62 8.72 3.73
CA ARG A 27 4.06 8.95 3.98
C ARG A 27 4.49 8.78 5.45
N PRO A 28 3.68 9.10 6.49
CA PRO A 28 4.06 8.78 7.87
C PRO A 28 4.38 7.30 8.10
N LEU A 29 3.59 6.38 7.50
CA LEU A 29 3.86 4.95 7.53
C LEU A 29 5.19 4.62 6.85
N TYR A 30 5.44 5.17 5.65
CA TYR A 30 6.69 4.92 4.91
C TYR A 30 7.90 5.35 5.72
N LEU A 31 7.88 6.56 6.28
CA LEU A 31 9.02 7.09 7.05
C LEU A 31 9.29 6.32 8.34
N ALA A 32 8.24 5.89 9.05
CA ALA A 32 8.36 5.08 10.25
C ALA A 32 8.95 3.69 9.93
N THR A 33 8.41 3.03 8.90
CA THR A 33 8.90 1.71 8.46
C THR A 33 10.36 1.78 8.00
N LEU A 34 10.71 2.75 7.14
CA LEU A 34 12.09 2.95 6.69
C LEU A 34 13.05 3.28 7.85
N GLY A 35 12.56 3.94 8.90
CA GLY A 35 13.32 4.15 10.14
C GLY A 35 13.61 2.85 10.89
N ALA A 36 12.64 1.92 10.89
CA ALA A 36 12.74 0.63 11.56
C ALA A 36 13.61 -0.40 10.81
N THR A 37 13.80 -0.24 9.48
CA THR A 37 14.69 -1.12 8.70
C THR A 37 16.19 -0.84 8.90
N GLY A 38 16.54 0.19 9.66
CA GLY A 38 17.92 0.59 9.92
C GLY A 38 18.51 1.52 8.83
N PRO A 39 19.82 1.75 8.83
CA PRO A 39 20.49 2.62 7.87
C PRO A 39 20.36 2.12 6.43
N LEU A 40 19.99 3.02 5.51
CA LEU A 40 19.79 2.70 4.08
C LEU A 40 20.96 3.15 3.19
N GLU A 41 21.92 3.92 3.71
CA GLU A 41 23.08 4.37 2.96
C GLU A 41 23.85 3.19 2.33
N GLY A 42 24.00 3.22 1.01
CA GLY A 42 24.69 2.18 0.24
C GLY A 42 23.97 0.83 0.15
N LYS A 43 22.72 0.71 0.63
CA LYS A 43 21.93 -0.51 0.58
C LYS A 43 21.19 -0.64 -0.74
N THR A 44 21.00 -1.88 -1.20
CA THR A 44 20.04 -2.21 -2.25
C THR A 44 18.64 -2.34 -1.63
N TYR A 45 17.70 -1.60 -2.18
CA TYR A 45 16.32 -1.50 -1.67
C TYR A 45 15.30 -1.85 -2.75
N LEU A 46 14.32 -2.67 -2.41
CA LEU A 46 13.15 -2.95 -3.25
C LEU A 46 11.87 -2.49 -2.56
N ASP A 47 11.03 -1.77 -3.29
CA ASP A 47 9.64 -1.49 -2.92
C ASP A 47 8.71 -2.31 -3.83
N ALA A 48 8.10 -3.36 -3.29
CA ALA A 48 7.21 -4.26 -4.01
C ALA A 48 5.75 -3.77 -3.91
N GLY A 49 5.15 -3.38 -5.04
CA GLY A 49 3.91 -2.63 -5.09
C GLY A 49 4.16 -1.14 -4.80
N CYS A 50 5.18 -0.57 -5.45
CA CYS A 50 5.69 0.76 -5.13
C CYS A 50 4.77 1.92 -5.52
N GLY A 51 3.69 1.68 -6.26
CA GLY A 51 2.78 2.71 -6.74
C GLY A 51 3.52 3.81 -7.52
N ALA A 52 3.28 5.07 -7.15
CA ALA A 52 3.95 6.23 -7.74
C ALA A 52 5.33 6.51 -7.12
N GLY A 53 5.87 5.59 -6.31
CA GLY A 53 7.26 5.56 -5.86
C GLY A 53 7.61 6.50 -4.70
N GLN A 54 6.66 6.88 -3.84
CA GLN A 54 6.97 7.79 -2.73
C GLN A 54 7.91 7.15 -1.71
N ALA A 55 7.66 5.89 -1.29
CA ALA A 55 8.53 5.21 -0.34
C ALA A 55 9.92 4.94 -0.94
N ALA A 56 9.99 4.56 -2.23
CA ALA A 56 11.26 4.41 -2.95
C ALA A 56 12.06 5.73 -3.01
N ALA A 57 11.40 6.88 -3.25
CA ALA A 57 12.04 8.18 -3.23
C ALA A 57 12.56 8.55 -1.82
N ASP A 58 11.80 8.26 -0.78
CA ASP A 58 12.22 8.48 0.61
C ASP A 58 13.40 7.57 1.00
N ALA A 59 13.49 6.34 0.46
CA ALA A 59 14.64 5.45 0.61
C ALA A 59 15.86 5.95 -0.17
N ALA A 60 15.69 6.40 -1.43
CA ALA A 60 16.75 6.99 -2.24
C ALA A 60 17.35 8.23 -1.57
N ALA A 61 16.52 9.10 -0.96
CA ALA A 61 16.97 10.28 -0.22
C ALA A 61 17.82 9.93 1.03
N ARG A 62 17.76 8.66 1.49
CA ARG A 62 18.58 8.09 2.57
C ARG A 62 19.80 7.31 2.05
N GLY A 63 20.12 7.45 0.76
CA GLY A 63 21.30 6.85 0.14
C GLY A 63 21.15 5.41 -0.35
N ALA A 64 19.93 4.88 -0.44
CA ALA A 64 19.69 3.55 -1.01
C ALA A 64 19.77 3.54 -2.53
N ALA A 65 20.28 2.44 -3.11
CA ALA A 65 20.08 2.10 -4.50
C ALA A 65 18.71 1.43 -4.66
N VAL A 66 17.74 2.16 -5.25
CA VAL A 66 16.34 1.75 -5.22
C VAL A 66 15.91 1.02 -6.47
N SER A 67 15.10 -0.02 -6.27
CA SER A 67 14.28 -0.66 -7.29
C SER A 67 12.82 -0.61 -6.83
N GLY A 68 11.89 -0.61 -7.77
CA GLY A 68 10.47 -0.69 -7.50
C GLY A 68 9.78 -1.63 -8.48
N LEU A 69 8.72 -2.28 -8.02
CA LEU A 69 7.84 -3.07 -8.87
C LEU A 69 6.40 -2.66 -8.60
N ASP A 70 5.62 -2.49 -9.64
CA ASP A 70 4.17 -2.29 -9.56
C ASP A 70 3.47 -2.93 -10.76
N ALA A 71 2.20 -3.24 -10.62
CA ALA A 71 1.37 -3.77 -11.69
C ALA A 71 0.98 -2.68 -12.71
N SER A 72 1.04 -1.41 -12.33
CA SER A 72 0.56 -0.26 -13.09
C SER A 72 1.69 0.51 -13.76
N GLU A 73 1.86 0.36 -15.06
CA GLU A 73 2.83 1.17 -15.82
C GLU A 73 2.60 2.68 -15.67
N PRO A 74 1.36 3.23 -15.70
CA PRO A 74 1.15 4.66 -15.47
C PRO A 74 1.64 5.17 -14.11
N LEU A 75 1.54 4.36 -13.03
CA LEU A 75 2.11 4.72 -11.73
C LEU A 75 3.65 4.71 -11.79
N LEU A 76 4.23 3.72 -12.45
CA LEU A 76 5.69 3.62 -12.61
C LEU A 76 6.28 4.77 -13.44
N GLU A 77 5.54 5.32 -14.38
CA GLU A 77 5.97 6.56 -15.09
C GLU A 77 6.13 7.72 -14.11
N VAL A 78 5.25 7.84 -13.11
CA VAL A 78 5.40 8.84 -12.03
C VAL A 78 6.61 8.52 -11.16
N ALA A 79 6.78 7.25 -10.77
CA ALA A 79 7.90 6.79 -9.95
C ALA A 79 9.25 7.09 -10.62
N ARG A 80 9.39 6.80 -11.92
CA ARG A 80 10.60 7.09 -12.71
C ARG A 80 10.92 8.59 -12.79
N ARG A 81 9.89 9.45 -12.92
CA ARG A 81 10.10 10.90 -12.87
C ARG A 81 10.55 11.39 -11.49
N ARG A 82 10.01 10.76 -10.43
CA ARG A 82 10.33 11.09 -9.03
C ARG A 82 11.74 10.63 -8.64
N THR A 83 12.16 9.46 -9.12
CA THR A 83 13.47 8.86 -8.81
C THR A 83 14.14 8.34 -10.10
N PRO A 84 14.74 9.25 -10.91
CA PRO A 84 15.28 8.87 -12.22
C PRO A 84 16.43 7.85 -12.18
N ALA A 85 17.11 7.71 -11.05
CA ALA A 85 18.18 6.72 -10.85
C ALA A 85 17.66 5.34 -10.41
N GLY A 86 16.36 5.19 -10.14
CA GLY A 86 15.74 3.94 -9.71
C GLY A 86 15.45 2.99 -10.87
N ASP A 87 15.46 1.68 -10.59
CA ASP A 87 15.04 0.62 -11.52
C ASP A 87 13.58 0.24 -11.25
N PHE A 88 12.66 0.75 -12.07
CA PHE A 88 11.22 0.51 -11.91
C PHE A 88 10.67 -0.42 -12.98
N ARG A 89 10.10 -1.56 -12.58
CA ARG A 89 9.62 -2.63 -13.45
C ARG A 89 8.14 -2.91 -13.26
N VAL A 90 7.43 -3.15 -14.38
CA VAL A 90 6.07 -3.69 -14.32
C VAL A 90 6.14 -5.18 -13.97
N GLY A 91 5.30 -5.62 -13.03
CA GLY A 91 5.25 -7.02 -12.65
C GLY A 91 4.17 -7.35 -11.63
N ASP A 92 4.15 -8.61 -11.26
CA ASP A 92 3.27 -9.13 -10.21
C ASP A 92 4.07 -9.34 -8.91
N ILE A 93 3.50 -8.93 -7.78
CA ILE A 93 4.13 -9.12 -6.47
C ILE A 93 4.26 -10.60 -6.10
N GLU A 94 3.47 -11.47 -6.75
CA GLU A 94 3.50 -12.91 -6.59
C GLU A 94 4.56 -13.59 -7.48
N GLU A 95 5.25 -12.83 -8.38
CA GLU A 95 6.30 -13.32 -9.26
C GLU A 95 7.30 -12.19 -9.53
N LEU A 96 8.20 -11.93 -8.57
CA LEU A 96 9.15 -10.82 -8.66
C LEU A 96 10.27 -11.11 -9.66
N PRO A 97 10.49 -10.26 -10.69
CA PRO A 97 11.49 -10.47 -11.75
C PRO A 97 12.91 -10.09 -11.29
N PHE A 98 13.28 -10.56 -10.09
CA PHE A 98 14.58 -10.33 -9.49
C PHE A 98 15.18 -11.66 -9.01
N ALA A 99 16.50 -11.76 -9.03
CA ALA A 99 17.19 -12.95 -8.53
C ALA A 99 17.07 -13.10 -7.00
N ASP A 100 17.26 -14.32 -6.51
CA ASP A 100 17.29 -14.61 -5.08
C ASP A 100 18.38 -13.77 -4.39
N GLY A 101 18.07 -13.22 -3.22
CA GLY A 101 19.03 -12.50 -2.40
C GLY A 101 19.59 -11.22 -3.02
N SER A 102 18.84 -10.54 -3.89
CA SER A 102 19.27 -9.33 -4.59
C SER A 102 19.25 -8.07 -3.74
N PHE A 103 18.47 -8.05 -2.66
CA PHE A 103 18.21 -6.82 -1.91
C PHE A 103 18.57 -6.93 -0.42
N ASP A 104 19.16 -5.87 0.10
CA ASP A 104 19.41 -5.68 1.53
C ASP A 104 18.11 -5.43 2.31
N VAL A 105 17.21 -4.64 1.73
CA VAL A 105 15.93 -4.26 2.32
C VAL A 105 14.83 -4.40 1.27
N VAL A 106 13.74 -5.08 1.65
CA VAL A 106 12.54 -5.26 0.81
C VAL A 106 11.34 -4.75 1.59
N THR A 107 10.56 -3.87 0.97
CA THR A 107 9.31 -3.35 1.56
C THR A 107 8.10 -3.65 0.67
N ALA A 108 6.93 -3.73 1.31
CA ALA A 108 5.64 -3.72 0.63
C ALA A 108 4.64 -2.90 1.46
N PHE A 109 4.12 -1.82 0.88
CA PHE A 109 3.17 -0.92 1.55
C PHE A 109 1.79 -1.05 0.92
N ASN A 110 0.81 -1.52 1.69
CA ASN A 110 -0.57 -1.72 1.23
C ASN A 110 -0.66 -2.50 -0.10
N ALA A 111 0.28 -3.40 -0.38
CA ALA A 111 0.39 -4.14 -1.62
C ALA A 111 0.01 -5.61 -1.47
N VAL A 112 0.54 -6.29 -0.46
CA VAL A 112 0.31 -7.74 -0.21
C VAL A 112 -1.17 -8.09 -0.10
N GLN A 113 -2.00 -7.19 0.40
CA GLN A 113 -3.45 -7.34 0.52
C GLN A 113 -4.20 -7.46 -0.82
N TYR A 114 -3.57 -7.08 -1.92
CA TYR A 114 -4.14 -7.18 -3.27
C TYR A 114 -3.64 -8.40 -4.05
N ALA A 115 -2.71 -9.17 -3.51
CA ALA A 115 -2.28 -10.44 -4.08
C ALA A 115 -3.44 -11.45 -4.11
N VAL A 116 -3.45 -12.32 -5.10
CA VAL A 116 -4.39 -13.46 -5.13
C VAL A 116 -4.06 -14.42 -3.99
N ASP A 117 -2.77 -14.66 -3.77
CA ASP A 117 -2.24 -15.41 -2.64
C ASP A 117 -1.20 -14.58 -1.87
N PRO A 118 -1.58 -13.95 -0.75
CA PRO A 118 -0.66 -13.20 0.09
C PRO A 118 0.55 -14.01 0.57
N ALA A 119 0.42 -15.32 0.76
CA ALA A 119 1.53 -16.15 1.20
C ALA A 119 2.60 -16.29 0.10
N THR A 120 2.18 -16.44 -1.16
CA THR A 120 3.08 -16.44 -2.33
C THR A 120 3.78 -15.08 -2.46
N ALA A 121 3.04 -13.97 -2.33
CA ALA A 121 3.65 -12.64 -2.38
C ALA A 121 4.73 -12.46 -1.29
N VAL A 122 4.45 -12.84 -0.04
CA VAL A 122 5.42 -12.73 1.06
C VAL A 122 6.61 -13.68 0.87
N ALA A 123 6.40 -14.88 0.32
CA ALA A 123 7.50 -15.79 -0.03
C ALA A 123 8.44 -15.19 -1.10
N GLU A 124 7.91 -14.46 -2.08
CA GLU A 124 8.70 -13.76 -3.08
C GLU A 124 9.49 -12.60 -2.47
N LEU A 125 8.89 -11.81 -1.55
CA LEU A 125 9.63 -10.80 -0.79
C LEU A 125 10.81 -11.41 -0.03
N ALA A 126 10.57 -12.55 0.63
CA ALA A 126 11.61 -13.29 1.33
C ALA A 126 12.67 -13.85 0.38
N ARG A 127 12.29 -14.38 -0.79
CA ARG A 127 13.22 -14.94 -1.78
C ARG A 127 14.21 -13.89 -2.26
N VAL A 128 13.73 -12.72 -2.67
CA VAL A 128 14.58 -11.65 -3.25
C VAL A 128 15.39 -10.90 -2.19
N CYS A 129 15.00 -10.98 -0.92
CA CYS A 129 15.80 -10.46 0.21
C CYS A 129 17.02 -11.38 0.42
N ARG A 130 18.20 -10.82 0.65
CA ARG A 130 19.41 -11.62 0.97
C ARG A 130 19.41 -12.13 2.41
N SER A 131 20.21 -13.16 2.70
CA SER A 131 20.49 -13.55 4.08
C SER A 131 21.08 -12.38 4.88
N GLY A 132 20.60 -12.17 6.09
CA GLY A 132 20.90 -11.01 6.94
C GLY A 132 20.24 -9.71 6.45
N GLY A 133 19.37 -9.76 5.44
CA GLY A 133 18.57 -8.63 4.98
C GLY A 133 17.27 -8.47 5.75
N THR A 134 16.54 -7.41 5.46
CA THR A 134 15.31 -7.01 6.16
C THR A 134 14.13 -7.01 5.20
N VAL A 135 13.01 -7.61 5.62
CA VAL A 135 11.70 -7.46 4.95
C VAL A 135 10.80 -6.67 5.88
N ALA A 136 10.09 -5.67 5.35
CA ALA A 136 9.11 -4.90 6.12
C ALA A 136 7.80 -4.74 5.33
N ILE A 137 6.69 -5.02 6.01
CA ILE A 137 5.34 -4.91 5.42
C ILE A 137 4.54 -3.87 6.19
N GLY A 138 4.02 -2.88 5.47
CA GLY A 138 3.11 -1.87 5.99
C GLY A 138 1.68 -2.11 5.52
N VAL A 139 0.72 -2.11 6.44
CA VAL A 139 -0.70 -2.34 6.18
C VAL A 139 -1.58 -1.40 7.02
N TRP A 140 -2.88 -1.39 6.74
CA TRP A 140 -3.85 -0.78 7.64
C TRP A 140 -3.75 -1.41 9.04
N GLY A 141 -4.03 -0.63 10.07
CA GLY A 141 -4.11 -1.10 11.45
C GLY A 141 -5.48 -1.69 11.80
N ASP A 142 -5.77 -1.76 13.09
CA ASP A 142 -7.06 -2.26 13.59
C ASP A 142 -8.23 -1.48 12.95
N PRO A 143 -9.16 -2.15 12.25
CA PRO A 143 -10.30 -1.51 11.61
C PRO A 143 -11.14 -0.64 12.56
N SER A 144 -11.23 -0.99 13.85
CA SER A 144 -11.97 -0.21 14.85
C SER A 144 -11.32 1.15 15.16
N ARG A 145 -10.08 1.34 14.73
CA ARG A 145 -9.27 2.57 14.90
C ARG A 145 -9.03 3.30 13.58
N CYS A 146 -9.73 2.89 12.52
CA CYS A 146 -9.62 3.47 11.19
C CYS A 146 -10.98 4.02 10.75
N GLU A 147 -11.18 5.34 10.81
CA GLU A 147 -12.44 5.96 10.39
C GLU A 147 -12.73 5.71 8.90
N THR A 148 -11.69 5.59 8.05
CA THR A 148 -11.84 5.20 6.64
C THR A 148 -12.49 3.81 6.46
N GLU A 149 -12.47 2.94 7.47
CA GLU A 149 -13.19 1.66 7.41
C GLU A 149 -14.70 1.84 7.27
N GLY A 150 -15.26 2.88 7.84
CA GLY A 150 -16.68 3.24 7.66
C GLY A 150 -17.04 3.47 6.18
N LEU A 151 -16.14 4.11 5.42
CA LEU A 151 -16.27 4.27 3.97
C LEU A 151 -16.17 2.92 3.25
N PHE A 152 -15.13 2.14 3.55
CA PHE A 152 -14.94 0.83 2.90
C PHE A 152 -16.10 -0.13 3.18
N ALA A 153 -16.64 -0.15 4.39
CA ALA A 153 -17.79 -0.99 4.73
C ALA A 153 -19.03 -0.63 3.90
N ARG A 154 -19.31 0.67 3.73
CA ARG A 154 -20.44 1.15 2.91
C ARG A 154 -20.23 0.86 1.43
N LEU A 155 -19.01 1.02 0.92
CA LEU A 155 -18.69 0.69 -0.47
C LEU A 155 -18.81 -0.82 -0.74
N ARG A 156 -18.37 -1.67 0.20
CA ARG A 156 -18.57 -3.13 0.11
C ARG A 156 -20.06 -3.51 0.11
N SER A 157 -20.88 -2.80 0.86
CA SER A 157 -22.35 -3.03 0.86
C SER A 157 -22.98 -2.60 -0.45
N LEU A 158 -22.46 -1.56 -1.09
CA LEU A 158 -22.94 -1.05 -2.38
C LEU A 158 -22.57 -1.98 -3.55
N ALA A 159 -21.35 -2.51 -3.53
CA ALA A 159 -20.83 -3.46 -4.52
C ALA A 159 -20.16 -4.64 -3.80
N PRO A 160 -20.94 -5.63 -3.34
CA PRO A 160 -20.39 -6.79 -2.63
C PRO A 160 -19.38 -7.54 -3.51
N PRO A 161 -18.21 -7.90 -2.99
CA PRO A 161 -17.28 -8.74 -3.74
C PRO A 161 -17.89 -10.11 -4.01
N PRO A 162 -17.47 -10.82 -5.06
CA PRO A 162 -17.88 -12.19 -5.29
C PRO A 162 -17.66 -13.08 -4.06
N ALA A 163 -18.54 -14.06 -3.84
CA ALA A 163 -18.40 -15.00 -2.75
C ALA A 163 -17.02 -15.70 -2.80
N GLY A 164 -16.33 -15.78 -1.67
CA GLY A 164 -14.99 -16.38 -1.57
C GLY A 164 -13.83 -15.43 -1.93
N THR A 165 -14.09 -14.15 -2.28
CA THR A 165 -13.03 -13.16 -2.43
C THR A 165 -12.44 -12.84 -1.05
N PRO A 166 -11.12 -12.99 -0.84
CA PRO A 166 -10.48 -12.57 0.40
C PRO A 166 -10.77 -11.09 0.68
N ALA A 167 -11.06 -10.74 1.92
CA ALA A 167 -11.22 -9.34 2.30
C ALA A 167 -9.86 -8.64 2.17
N PRO A 168 -9.72 -7.54 1.43
CA PRO A 168 -8.44 -6.83 1.29
C PRO A 168 -7.82 -6.44 2.65
N LEU A 169 -8.67 -6.22 3.66
CA LEU A 169 -8.24 -5.91 5.02
C LEU A 169 -7.98 -7.16 5.89
N GLY A 170 -8.20 -8.39 5.40
CA GLY A 170 -7.87 -9.60 6.15
C GLY A 170 -6.39 -9.71 6.52
N VAL A 171 -5.51 -9.17 5.68
CA VAL A 171 -4.07 -9.06 6.00
C VAL A 171 -3.79 -8.07 7.14
N SER A 172 -4.71 -7.14 7.41
CA SER A 172 -4.58 -6.15 8.49
C SER A 172 -4.98 -6.69 9.87
N GLU A 173 -5.60 -7.87 9.94
CA GLU A 173 -5.90 -8.51 11.21
C GLU A 173 -4.61 -8.78 12.01
N ALA A 174 -4.72 -8.65 13.33
CA ALA A 174 -3.57 -8.82 14.23
C ALA A 174 -2.95 -10.23 14.07
N GLY A 175 -1.64 -10.29 13.91
CA GLY A 175 -0.88 -11.55 13.78
C GLY A 175 -0.82 -12.12 12.36
N VAL A 176 -1.65 -11.68 11.42
CA VAL A 176 -1.68 -12.27 10.05
C VAL A 176 -0.39 -11.97 9.29
N VAL A 177 0.10 -10.73 9.31
CA VAL A 177 1.37 -10.36 8.65
C VAL A 177 2.53 -11.11 9.29
N GLU A 178 2.55 -11.19 10.61
CA GLU A 178 3.57 -11.90 11.39
C GLU A 178 3.60 -13.40 11.04
N GLU A 179 2.42 -14.01 10.91
CA GLU A 179 2.29 -15.41 10.51
C GLU A 179 2.78 -15.64 9.08
N LEU A 180 2.43 -14.76 8.13
CA LEU A 180 2.89 -14.83 6.74
C LEU A 180 4.41 -14.71 6.65
N LEU A 181 5.02 -13.74 7.35
CA LEU A 181 6.48 -13.58 7.41
C LEU A 181 7.16 -14.82 8.01
N SER A 182 6.64 -15.33 9.12
CA SER A 182 7.20 -16.54 9.76
C SER A 182 7.10 -17.78 8.87
N LYS A 183 5.97 -17.97 8.16
CA LYS A 183 5.79 -19.08 7.19
C LYS A 183 6.73 -18.96 6.00
N ALA A 184 7.13 -17.75 5.62
CA ALA A 184 8.14 -17.49 4.58
C ALA A 184 9.58 -17.69 5.08
N GLY A 185 9.79 -18.14 6.31
CA GLY A 185 11.11 -18.41 6.88
C GLY A 185 11.84 -17.14 7.37
N LEU A 186 11.11 -16.09 7.70
CA LEU A 186 11.65 -14.85 8.22
C LEU A 186 11.48 -14.77 9.75
N ASP A 187 12.47 -14.23 10.43
CA ASP A 187 12.47 -14.01 11.87
C ASP A 187 11.80 -12.64 12.17
N VAL A 188 10.56 -12.66 12.63
CA VAL A 188 9.79 -11.45 12.97
C VAL A 188 10.46 -10.74 14.16
N GLN A 189 10.81 -9.49 13.97
CA GLN A 189 11.43 -8.63 14.99
C GLN A 189 10.41 -7.78 15.74
N GLY A 190 9.19 -7.65 15.19
CA GLY A 190 8.12 -6.81 15.71
C GLY A 190 7.75 -5.70 14.74
N GLY A 191 7.05 -4.71 15.24
CA GLY A 191 6.56 -3.57 14.47
C GLY A 191 5.94 -2.54 15.38
N ASP A 192 5.35 -1.51 14.78
CA ASP A 192 4.68 -0.46 15.53
C ASP A 192 3.48 0.08 14.74
N GLU A 193 2.64 0.84 15.41
CA GLU A 193 1.51 1.54 14.84
C GLU A 193 1.86 3.00 14.54
N VAL A 194 1.27 3.52 13.48
CA VAL A 194 1.50 4.89 13.00
C VAL A 194 0.17 5.58 12.78
N ALA A 195 -0.03 6.74 13.38
CA ALA A 195 -1.18 7.58 13.08
C ALA A 195 -1.04 8.15 11.65
N VAL A 196 -2.06 7.93 10.84
CA VAL A 196 -2.13 8.39 9.45
C VAL A 196 -3.46 9.11 9.24
N PRO A 197 -3.60 10.35 9.72
CA PRO A 197 -4.79 11.14 9.47
C PRO A 197 -4.88 11.52 8.00
N ILE A 198 -6.08 11.36 7.42
CA ILE A 198 -6.38 11.74 6.03
C ILE A 198 -7.28 12.97 6.08
N GLU A 199 -6.73 14.11 5.69
CA GLU A 199 -7.42 15.40 5.69
C GLU A 199 -7.76 15.86 4.29
N PHE A 200 -8.91 16.51 4.14
CA PHE A 200 -9.37 17.08 2.89
C PHE A 200 -9.85 18.52 3.12
N SER A 201 -9.58 19.39 2.16
CA SER A 201 -10.05 20.78 2.19
C SER A 201 -11.57 20.89 2.06
N ASP A 202 -12.14 20.00 1.25
CA ASP A 202 -13.56 19.96 0.90
C ASP A 202 -13.95 18.58 0.36
N LEU A 203 -15.24 18.40 0.08
CA LEU A 203 -15.78 17.13 -0.44
C LEU A 203 -15.32 16.83 -1.87
N ASP A 204 -15.05 17.83 -2.68
CA ASP A 204 -14.56 17.61 -4.06
C ASP A 204 -13.11 17.12 -4.05
N GLN A 205 -12.27 17.64 -3.15
CA GLN A 205 -10.93 17.11 -2.94
C GLN A 205 -10.99 15.67 -2.42
N ALA A 206 -11.87 15.39 -1.48
CA ALA A 206 -12.05 14.04 -0.95
C ALA A 206 -12.53 13.05 -2.03
N TRP A 207 -13.51 13.45 -2.84
CA TRP A 207 -13.95 12.70 -4.01
C TRP A 207 -12.79 12.39 -4.95
N THR A 208 -12.04 13.42 -5.34
CA THR A 208 -10.91 13.31 -6.26
C THR A 208 -9.82 12.39 -5.70
N ALA A 209 -9.50 12.51 -4.41
CA ALA A 209 -8.52 11.69 -3.75
C ALA A 209 -8.94 10.22 -3.66
N HIS A 210 -10.13 9.95 -3.15
CA HIS A 210 -10.61 8.58 -2.98
C HIS A 210 -10.77 7.86 -4.33
N THR A 211 -11.29 8.54 -5.36
CA THR A 211 -11.46 7.94 -6.68
C THR A 211 -10.16 7.72 -7.44
N SER A 212 -9.02 8.23 -6.95
CA SER A 212 -7.72 7.86 -7.50
C SER A 212 -7.25 6.45 -7.11
N ALA A 213 -7.86 5.84 -6.09
CA ALA A 213 -7.51 4.51 -5.62
C ALA A 213 -8.20 3.40 -6.43
N GLY A 214 -7.46 2.38 -6.82
CA GLY A 214 -7.93 1.27 -7.66
C GLY A 214 -9.20 0.57 -7.16
N PRO A 215 -9.36 0.25 -5.86
CA PRO A 215 -10.58 -0.38 -5.34
C PRO A 215 -11.84 0.45 -5.59
N LEU A 216 -11.79 1.77 -5.47
CA LEU A 216 -12.94 2.63 -5.74
C LEU A 216 -13.30 2.68 -7.23
N GLN A 217 -12.30 2.63 -8.10
CA GLN A 217 -12.53 2.53 -9.54
C GLN A 217 -13.36 1.27 -9.89
N LYS A 218 -13.06 0.14 -9.25
CA LYS A 218 -13.84 -1.09 -9.44
C LYS A 218 -15.29 -0.95 -8.96
N VAL A 219 -15.52 -0.25 -7.85
CA VAL A 219 -16.89 0.01 -7.36
C VAL A 219 -17.64 0.91 -8.34
N ILE A 220 -17.01 1.99 -8.83
CA ILE A 220 -17.58 2.90 -9.82
C ILE A 220 -17.99 2.14 -11.10
N ASP A 221 -17.12 1.24 -11.59
CA ASP A 221 -17.44 0.39 -12.77
C ASP A 221 -18.67 -0.48 -12.54
N THR A 222 -18.96 -0.86 -11.30
CA THR A 222 -20.06 -1.77 -10.96
C THR A 222 -21.38 -1.03 -10.78
N VAL A 223 -21.39 0.12 -10.11
CA VAL A 223 -22.63 0.80 -9.68
C VAL A 223 -22.77 2.23 -10.20
N GLY A 224 -21.78 2.74 -10.92
CA GLY A 224 -21.75 4.12 -11.42
C GLY A 224 -21.18 5.12 -10.40
N THR A 225 -21.02 6.35 -10.88
CA THR A 225 -20.38 7.44 -10.14
C THR A 225 -21.25 7.97 -8.99
N ASP A 226 -22.54 8.24 -9.27
CA ASP A 226 -23.40 8.96 -8.33
C ASP A 226 -23.62 8.25 -7.01
N PRO A 227 -23.90 6.90 -6.97
CA PRO A 227 -24.02 6.19 -5.71
C PRO A 227 -22.73 6.19 -4.90
N VAL A 228 -21.56 6.09 -5.55
CA VAL A 228 -20.24 6.12 -4.87
C VAL A 228 -20.00 7.50 -4.29
N ARG A 229 -20.27 8.55 -5.04
CA ARG A 229 -20.12 9.94 -4.57
C ARG A 229 -21.01 10.23 -3.35
N ALA A 230 -22.27 9.81 -3.41
CA ALA A 230 -23.19 9.97 -2.28
C ALA A 230 -22.70 9.26 -1.01
N VAL A 231 -22.09 8.08 -1.14
CA VAL A 231 -21.50 7.35 0.00
C VAL A 231 -20.29 8.10 0.57
N ILE A 232 -19.38 8.58 -0.27
CA ILE A 232 -18.20 9.32 0.18
C ILE A 232 -18.61 10.59 0.93
N GLU A 233 -19.51 11.39 0.34
CA GLU A 233 -20.01 12.63 0.95
C GLU A 233 -20.71 12.37 2.28
N ALA A 234 -21.59 11.37 2.33
CA ALA A 234 -22.32 11.03 3.57
C ALA A 234 -21.40 10.55 4.70
N VAL A 235 -20.34 9.78 4.38
CA VAL A 235 -19.37 9.32 5.39
C VAL A 235 -18.55 10.50 5.90
N LEU A 236 -17.99 11.30 5.01
CA LEU A 236 -17.13 12.42 5.39
C LEU A 236 -17.88 13.52 6.15
N GLU A 237 -19.14 13.77 5.80
CA GLU A 237 -19.97 14.70 6.58
C GLU A 237 -20.27 14.16 7.99
N ALA A 238 -20.46 12.83 8.13
CA ALA A 238 -20.63 12.20 9.44
C ALA A 238 -19.35 12.24 10.28
N ASP A 239 -18.18 12.17 9.63
CA ASP A 239 -16.85 12.20 10.26
C ASP A 239 -16.32 13.63 10.45
N ARG A 240 -17.07 14.68 10.04
CA ARG A 240 -16.68 16.07 10.19
C ARG A 240 -16.35 16.41 11.64
N LYS A 241 -15.14 16.94 11.85
CA LYS A 241 -14.65 17.28 13.19
C LYS A 241 -15.34 18.56 13.73
N PRO A 242 -15.32 18.79 15.07
CA PRO A 242 -15.94 19.97 15.66
C PRO A 242 -15.39 21.31 15.15
N ASP A 243 -14.15 21.33 14.65
CA ASP A 243 -13.53 22.51 14.04
C ASP A 243 -13.95 22.73 12.57
N GLY A 244 -14.80 21.85 12.03
CA GLY A 244 -15.31 21.89 10.67
C GLY A 244 -14.42 21.18 9.64
N SER A 245 -13.27 20.64 10.03
CA SER A 245 -12.38 19.93 9.12
C SER A 245 -12.97 18.59 8.67
N LEU A 246 -12.67 18.21 7.42
CA LEU A 246 -12.93 16.89 6.87
C LEU A 246 -11.69 16.04 7.09
N ARG A 247 -11.67 15.29 8.20
CA ARG A 247 -10.53 14.48 8.59
C ARG A 247 -10.98 13.11 9.07
N GLN A 248 -10.35 12.07 8.54
CA GLN A 248 -10.48 10.70 9.02
C GLN A 248 -9.22 10.32 9.77
N ASP A 249 -9.35 10.00 11.05
CA ASP A 249 -8.26 9.50 11.87
C ASP A 249 -8.09 8.01 11.62
N ASN A 250 -6.89 7.63 11.23
CA ASN A 250 -6.55 6.24 10.92
C ASN A 250 -5.26 5.84 11.61
N VAL A 251 -5.15 4.56 11.88
CA VAL A 251 -3.93 3.91 12.33
C VAL A 251 -3.50 2.92 11.25
N MET A 252 -2.24 2.99 10.88
CA MET A 252 -1.57 1.96 10.08
C MET A 252 -0.53 1.27 10.93
N ARG A 253 -0.08 0.11 10.52
CA ARG A 253 0.98 -0.62 11.21
C ARG A 253 2.00 -1.16 10.23
N TYR A 254 3.21 -1.38 10.71
CA TYR A 254 4.22 -2.12 9.98
C TYR A 254 4.79 -3.25 10.83
N VAL A 255 5.30 -4.26 10.15
CA VAL A 255 6.02 -5.38 10.76
C VAL A 255 7.34 -5.54 10.06
N VAL A 256 8.41 -5.71 10.83
CA VAL A 256 9.78 -5.91 10.35
C VAL A 256 10.23 -7.34 10.67
N ALA A 257 10.87 -7.98 9.73
CA ALA A 257 11.44 -9.31 9.89
C ALA A 257 12.84 -9.39 9.25
N LEU A 258 13.70 -10.24 9.78
CA LEU A 258 15.04 -10.52 9.27
C LEU A 258 15.04 -11.86 8.51
N LYS A 259 15.78 -11.91 7.42
CA LYS A 259 16.06 -13.18 6.74
C LYS A 259 17.30 -13.81 7.37
N PRO A 260 17.20 -15.03 7.93
CA PRO A 260 18.33 -15.76 8.51
C PRO A 260 19.48 -16.00 7.52
#